data_467d9f928ad46b6253a4c6fd30741451
#
_entry.id   467d9f928ad46b6253a4c6fd30741451
#
_cell.length_a   1.000
_cell.length_b   1.000
_cell.length_c   1.000
_cell.angle_alpha   90.00
_cell.angle_beta   90.00
_cell.angle_gamma   90.00
#
_symmetry.space_group_name_H-M   'P 1'
#
loop_
_entity.id
_entity.type
_entity.pdbx_description
1 polymer ?
#
loop_
_entity_poly.entity_id
_entity_poly.type
_entity_poly.pdbx_seq_one_letter_code
_entity_poly.pdbx_strand_id
1 'polypeptide(L)'
;MSVKARAGHLRSVKRAVRTPQQARSRVTRERIVAAAIAAFEEHGYDDTNTAAIARRAGIGVGTLYGYFPDKRKLMLEILDGTVREMADMIVEALDPARWEQGEPREHVRAAIEAVVGSRRISPGLQRILWERHLRDPQFREANLAIENRMRASLETLFAALRERGVLRDVDRHAAAYVVHASVEWIATRLVLGEADVVREDVVEAATDMIARFLLAD
;
A
#
# COMPACT_ATOMS: atom_id res chain seq x y z
N MET A 1 -18.79 -61.81 10.18
CA MET A 1 -17.58 -61.02 9.75
C MET A 1 -17.95 -59.55 9.81
N SER A 2 -17.38 -58.85 10.76
CA SER A 2 -17.77 -57.48 11.19
C SER A 2 -16.92 -56.44 10.49
N VAL A 3 -17.55 -55.53 9.74
CA VAL A 3 -16.85 -54.39 9.14
C VAL A 3 -16.97 -53.17 10.05
N LYS A 4 -15.88 -52.78 10.67
CA LYS A 4 -15.77 -51.54 11.48
C LYS A 4 -15.66 -50.32 10.57
N ALA A 5 -16.65 -49.45 10.63
CA ALA A 5 -16.62 -48.10 10.06
C ALA A 5 -15.66 -47.22 10.87
N ARG A 6 -14.66 -46.60 10.20
CA ARG A 6 -13.79 -45.57 10.77
C ARG A 6 -14.49 -44.22 10.72
N ALA A 7 -14.82 -43.68 11.87
CA ALA A 7 -15.28 -42.31 12.02
C ALA A 7 -14.12 -41.34 11.84
N GLY A 8 -14.19 -40.52 10.80
CA GLY A 8 -13.24 -39.44 10.56
C GLY A 8 -13.43 -38.30 11.57
N HIS A 9 -12.37 -37.97 12.30
CA HIS A 9 -12.32 -36.81 13.19
C HIS A 9 -12.24 -35.52 12.37
N LEU A 10 -13.37 -34.83 12.26
CA LEU A 10 -13.40 -33.42 11.81
C LEU A 10 -12.75 -32.57 12.91
N ARG A 11 -11.50 -32.12 12.67
CA ARG A 11 -10.86 -31.08 13.50
C ARG A 11 -11.62 -29.77 13.30
N SER A 12 -12.44 -29.43 14.28
CA SER A 12 -13.04 -28.10 14.42
C SER A 12 -11.93 -27.08 14.59
N VAL A 13 -11.75 -26.20 13.60
CA VAL A 13 -10.91 -25.01 13.69
C VAL A 13 -11.57 -24.07 14.69
N LYS A 14 -11.10 -24.07 15.92
CA LYS A 14 -11.50 -23.12 16.97
C LYS A 14 -11.13 -21.71 16.51
N ARG A 15 -12.09 -20.97 15.96
CA ARG A 15 -12.01 -19.53 15.74
C ARG A 15 -11.74 -18.87 17.10
N ALA A 16 -10.54 -18.31 17.28
CA ALA A 16 -10.16 -17.65 18.52
C ALA A 16 -11.18 -16.54 18.84
N VAL A 17 -11.91 -16.69 19.93
CA VAL A 17 -12.85 -15.69 20.44
C VAL A 17 -12.02 -14.50 20.91
N ARG A 18 -12.05 -13.37 20.18
CA ARG A 18 -11.40 -12.13 20.58
C ARG A 18 -12.02 -11.63 21.88
N THR A 19 -11.18 -11.44 22.91
CA THR A 19 -11.66 -10.93 24.21
C THR A 19 -12.14 -9.46 24.04
N PRO A 20 -13.18 -9.01 24.78
CA PRO A 20 -13.66 -7.63 24.73
C PRO A 20 -12.59 -6.56 24.98
N GLN A 21 -11.57 -6.88 25.78
CA GLN A 21 -10.44 -6.01 26.07
C GLN A 21 -9.54 -5.79 24.84
N GLN A 22 -9.29 -6.84 24.05
CA GLN A 22 -8.52 -6.72 22.80
C GLN A 22 -9.27 -5.88 21.74
N ALA A 23 -10.59 -6.02 21.67
CA ALA A 23 -11.40 -5.23 20.75
C ALA A 23 -11.38 -3.73 21.13
N ARG A 24 -11.52 -3.40 22.40
CA ARG A 24 -11.44 -2.00 22.89
C ARG A 24 -10.05 -1.40 22.66
N SER A 25 -9.00 -2.18 22.91
CA SER A 25 -7.62 -1.75 22.67
C SER A 25 -7.39 -1.43 21.20
N ARG A 26 -7.89 -2.25 20.27
CA ARG A 26 -7.79 -2.02 18.83
C ARG A 26 -8.52 -0.72 18.43
N VAL A 27 -9.75 -0.54 18.86
CA VAL A 27 -10.53 0.69 18.57
C VAL A 27 -9.81 1.95 19.08
N THR A 28 -9.22 1.88 20.28
CA THR A 28 -8.45 3.02 20.82
C THR A 28 -7.19 3.28 19.98
N ARG A 29 -6.48 2.23 19.55
CA ARG A 29 -5.31 2.37 18.68
C ARG A 29 -5.67 3.01 17.33
N GLU A 30 -6.74 2.56 16.69
CA GLU A 30 -7.27 3.13 15.45
C GLU A 30 -7.65 4.62 15.60
N ARG A 31 -8.26 4.99 16.72
CA ARG A 31 -8.57 6.39 17.04
C ARG A 31 -7.31 7.25 17.18
N ILE A 32 -6.27 6.74 17.83
CA ILE A 32 -4.99 7.46 17.97
C ILE A 32 -4.36 7.66 16.59
N VAL A 33 -4.32 6.63 15.75
CA VAL A 33 -3.78 6.69 14.38
C VAL A 33 -4.54 7.72 13.55
N ALA A 34 -5.87 7.67 13.54
CA ALA A 34 -6.69 8.64 12.80
C ALA A 34 -6.48 10.08 13.28
N ALA A 35 -6.41 10.29 14.60
CA ALA A 35 -6.16 11.61 15.19
C ALA A 35 -4.76 12.13 14.85
N ALA A 36 -3.76 11.24 14.78
CA ALA A 36 -2.39 11.60 14.42
C ALA A 36 -2.28 11.99 12.94
N ILE A 37 -2.89 11.21 12.03
CA ILE A 37 -2.95 11.55 10.60
C ILE A 37 -3.53 12.95 10.43
N ALA A 38 -4.71 13.21 11.00
CA ALA A 38 -5.37 14.50 10.88
C ALA A 38 -4.56 15.67 11.50
N ALA A 39 -3.84 15.42 12.61
CA ALA A 39 -2.98 16.43 13.21
C ALA A 39 -1.73 16.72 12.37
N PHE A 40 -1.14 15.67 11.79
CA PHE A 40 0.01 15.79 10.89
C PHE A 40 -0.35 16.51 9.59
N GLU A 41 -1.53 16.24 9.02
CA GLU A 41 -2.02 16.93 7.84
C GLU A 41 -2.23 18.43 8.07
N GLU A 42 -2.74 18.79 9.25
CA GLU A 42 -3.07 20.17 9.61
C GLU A 42 -1.84 21.01 9.97
N HIS A 43 -0.88 20.43 10.70
CA HIS A 43 0.23 21.17 11.30
C HIS A 43 1.62 20.69 10.83
N GLY A 44 1.70 19.65 10.03
CA GLY A 44 2.97 18.97 9.71
C GLY A 44 3.42 18.03 10.82
N TYR A 45 4.43 17.20 10.49
CA TYR A 45 4.96 16.24 11.46
C TYR A 45 5.72 16.93 12.60
N ASP A 46 6.60 17.88 12.28
CA ASP A 46 7.51 18.44 13.28
C ASP A 46 6.78 19.29 14.31
N ASP A 47 5.80 20.09 13.90
CA ASP A 47 5.01 20.98 14.78
C ASP A 47 3.89 20.26 15.56
N THR A 48 3.55 19.03 15.20
CA THR A 48 2.56 18.23 15.92
C THR A 48 3.19 17.59 17.16
N ASN A 49 2.55 17.75 18.33
CA ASN A 49 2.95 17.09 19.57
C ASN A 49 1.94 16.01 20.00
N THR A 50 2.40 15.07 20.83
CA THR A 50 1.59 13.93 21.32
C THR A 50 0.42 14.35 22.19
N ALA A 51 0.50 15.50 22.88
CA ALA A 51 -0.60 16.02 23.69
C ALA A 51 -1.77 16.51 22.80
N ALA A 52 -1.49 17.15 21.67
CA ALA A 52 -2.49 17.54 20.68
C ALA A 52 -3.16 16.30 20.07
N ILE A 53 -2.39 15.27 19.72
CA ILE A 53 -2.91 14.00 19.20
C ILE A 53 -3.82 13.32 20.25
N ALA A 54 -3.39 13.21 21.49
CA ALA A 54 -4.18 12.60 22.57
C ALA A 54 -5.51 13.33 22.80
N ARG A 55 -5.48 14.66 22.84
CA ARG A 55 -6.68 15.50 22.96
C ARG A 55 -7.64 15.28 21.78
N ARG A 56 -7.14 15.24 20.54
CA ARG A 56 -7.94 14.99 19.34
C ARG A 56 -8.53 13.58 19.34
N ALA A 57 -7.80 12.58 19.84
CA ALA A 57 -8.27 11.21 20.02
C ALA A 57 -9.25 11.03 21.18
N GLY A 58 -9.48 12.06 22.01
CA GLY A 58 -10.34 12.00 23.20
C GLY A 58 -9.81 11.04 24.27
N ILE A 59 -8.48 11.03 24.49
CA ILE A 59 -7.80 10.20 25.49
C ILE A 59 -6.78 11.03 26.30
N GLY A 60 -6.36 10.49 27.44
CA GLY A 60 -5.25 11.06 28.19
C GLY A 60 -3.90 10.79 27.51
N VAL A 61 -2.94 11.73 27.68
CA VAL A 61 -1.57 11.59 27.14
C VAL A 61 -0.88 10.32 27.64
N GLY A 62 -1.08 9.96 28.90
CA GLY A 62 -0.56 8.70 29.46
C GLY A 62 -1.13 7.46 28.77
N THR A 63 -2.40 7.51 28.33
CA THR A 63 -2.99 6.43 27.54
C THR A 63 -2.33 6.32 26.18
N LEU A 64 -2.05 7.45 25.51
CA LEU A 64 -1.34 7.46 24.22
C LEU A 64 0.03 6.79 24.35
N TYR A 65 0.81 7.17 25.37
CA TYR A 65 2.13 6.57 25.61
C TYR A 65 2.07 5.07 25.95
N GLY A 66 0.95 4.57 26.43
CA GLY A 66 0.72 3.13 26.62
C GLY A 66 0.57 2.37 25.28
N TYR A 67 0.20 3.05 24.19
CA TYR A 67 0.10 2.47 22.85
C TYR A 67 1.34 2.74 21.99
N PHE A 68 1.89 3.94 22.07
CA PHE A 68 2.99 4.42 21.25
C PHE A 68 4.00 5.15 22.14
N PRO A 69 5.22 4.62 22.28
CA PRO A 69 6.22 5.19 23.19
C PRO A 69 6.67 6.61 22.79
N ASP A 70 6.52 6.95 21.51
CA ASP A 70 6.86 8.26 20.97
C ASP A 70 6.11 8.56 19.66
N LYS A 71 6.21 9.81 19.20
CA LYS A 71 5.61 10.31 17.94
C LYS A 71 6.15 9.57 16.71
N ARG A 72 7.43 9.18 16.74
CA ARG A 72 8.08 8.46 15.64
C ARG A 72 7.50 7.05 15.47
N LYS A 73 7.31 6.31 16.55
CA LYS A 73 6.67 4.98 16.49
C LYS A 73 5.24 5.05 16.00
N LEU A 74 4.50 6.08 16.38
CA LEU A 74 3.17 6.34 15.85
C LEU A 74 3.20 6.63 14.34
N MET A 75 4.18 7.43 13.88
CA MET A 75 4.35 7.70 12.45
C MET A 75 4.75 6.46 11.64
N LEU A 76 5.63 5.62 12.17
CA LEU A 76 5.99 4.34 11.54
C LEU A 76 4.78 3.38 11.44
N GLU A 77 3.89 3.40 12.41
CA GLU A 77 2.63 2.64 12.36
C GLU A 77 1.68 3.16 11.27
N ILE A 78 1.56 4.49 11.14
CA ILE A 78 0.76 5.11 10.08
C ILE A 78 1.31 4.71 8.71
N LEU A 79 2.63 4.79 8.53
CA LEU A 79 3.29 4.36 7.32
C LEU A 79 2.99 2.89 7.02
N ASP A 80 3.27 2.01 7.99
CA ASP A 80 3.09 0.57 7.83
C ASP A 80 1.63 0.23 7.47
N GLY A 81 0.65 0.87 8.12
CA GLY A 81 -0.76 0.67 7.83
C GLY A 81 -1.16 1.18 6.44
N THR A 82 -0.86 2.44 6.14
CA THR A 82 -1.33 3.09 4.91
C THR A 82 -0.61 2.56 3.66
N VAL A 83 0.71 2.46 3.72
CA VAL A 83 1.51 2.04 2.55
C VAL A 83 1.41 0.53 2.32
N ARG A 84 1.33 -0.26 3.40
CA ARG A 84 1.13 -1.71 3.29
C ARG A 84 -0.23 -2.07 2.67
N GLU A 85 -1.31 -1.45 3.11
CA GLU A 85 -2.64 -1.69 2.52
C GLU A 85 -2.68 -1.32 1.03
N MET A 86 -2.01 -0.24 0.65
CA MET A 86 -1.87 0.15 -0.76
C MET A 86 -1.03 -0.87 -1.53
N ALA A 87 0.09 -1.31 -0.96
CA ALA A 87 0.93 -2.33 -1.59
C ALA A 87 0.19 -3.66 -1.76
N ASP A 88 -0.59 -4.10 -0.78
CA ASP A 88 -1.38 -5.32 -0.87
C ASP A 88 -2.41 -5.25 -2.02
N MET A 89 -3.07 -4.10 -2.18
CA MET A 89 -4.01 -3.87 -3.28
C MET A 89 -3.31 -3.91 -4.67
N ILE A 90 -2.11 -3.31 -4.76
CA ILE A 90 -1.32 -3.32 -6.00
C ILE A 90 -0.83 -4.74 -6.31
N VAL A 91 -0.30 -5.44 -5.32
CA VAL A 91 0.16 -6.84 -5.47
C VAL A 91 -0.99 -7.75 -5.93
N GLU A 92 -2.19 -7.55 -5.41
CA GLU A 92 -3.38 -8.27 -5.86
C GLU A 92 -3.77 -7.93 -7.30
N ALA A 93 -3.65 -6.66 -7.72
CA ALA A 93 -3.91 -6.24 -9.10
C ALA A 93 -2.87 -6.81 -10.09
N LEU A 94 -1.65 -7.08 -9.62
CA LEU A 94 -0.56 -7.64 -10.40
C LEU A 94 -0.51 -9.19 -10.36
N ASP A 95 -1.49 -9.86 -9.74
CA ASP A 95 -1.56 -11.32 -9.74
C ASP A 95 -1.69 -11.84 -11.18
N PRO A 96 -0.75 -12.69 -11.68
CA PRO A 96 -0.78 -13.22 -13.04
C PRO A 96 -2.11 -13.89 -13.42
N ALA A 97 -2.80 -14.52 -12.47
CA ALA A 97 -4.09 -15.16 -12.71
C ALA A 97 -5.17 -14.18 -13.18
N ARG A 98 -5.10 -12.92 -12.76
CA ARG A 98 -6.03 -11.86 -13.21
C ARG A 98 -5.78 -11.44 -14.66
N TRP A 99 -4.58 -11.69 -15.18
CA TRP A 99 -4.16 -11.32 -16.52
C TRP A 99 -4.32 -12.47 -17.54
N GLU A 100 -4.89 -13.59 -17.12
CA GLU A 100 -5.14 -14.74 -18.02
C GLU A 100 -6.21 -14.46 -19.06
N GLN A 101 -7.18 -13.61 -18.72
CA GLN A 101 -8.32 -13.27 -19.58
C GLN A 101 -8.39 -11.76 -19.79
N GLY A 102 -8.93 -11.35 -20.94
CA GLY A 102 -9.06 -9.93 -21.30
C GLY A 102 -7.86 -9.36 -22.01
N GLU A 103 -7.94 -8.08 -22.37
CA GLU A 103 -6.90 -7.37 -23.11
C GLU A 103 -5.78 -6.90 -22.16
N PRO A 104 -4.52 -7.24 -22.42
CA PRO A 104 -3.40 -6.86 -21.56
C PRO A 104 -3.31 -5.34 -21.31
N ARG A 105 -3.65 -4.51 -22.31
CA ARG A 105 -3.67 -3.05 -22.18
C ARG A 105 -4.70 -2.57 -21.15
N GLU A 106 -5.86 -3.21 -21.06
CA GLU A 106 -6.88 -2.87 -20.06
C GLU A 106 -6.42 -3.23 -18.65
N HIS A 107 -5.69 -4.33 -18.49
CA HIS A 107 -5.09 -4.68 -17.21
C HIS A 107 -4.00 -3.68 -16.78
N VAL A 108 -3.17 -3.20 -17.72
CA VAL A 108 -2.22 -2.10 -17.46
C VAL A 108 -2.98 -0.87 -16.96
N ARG A 109 -4.05 -0.46 -17.66
CA ARG A 109 -4.88 0.67 -17.27
C ARG A 109 -5.45 0.50 -15.85
N ALA A 110 -6.06 -0.65 -15.57
CA ALA A 110 -6.67 -0.94 -14.27
C ALA A 110 -5.63 -0.91 -13.13
N ALA A 111 -4.42 -1.43 -13.36
CA ALA A 111 -3.33 -1.37 -12.40
C ALA A 111 -2.87 0.08 -12.12
N ILE A 112 -2.76 0.92 -13.16
CA ILE A 112 -2.43 2.35 -13.01
C ILE A 112 -3.54 3.08 -12.26
N GLU A 113 -4.81 2.85 -12.60
CA GLU A 113 -5.97 3.44 -11.92
C GLU A 113 -6.03 3.07 -10.44
N ALA A 114 -5.68 1.83 -10.08
CA ALA A 114 -5.62 1.40 -8.69
C ALA A 114 -4.61 2.21 -7.87
N VAL A 115 -3.47 2.57 -8.46
CA VAL A 115 -2.44 3.40 -7.82
C VAL A 115 -2.87 4.87 -7.78
N VAL A 116 -3.18 5.45 -8.94
CA VAL A 116 -3.48 6.87 -9.13
C VAL A 116 -4.84 7.25 -8.52
N GLY A 117 -5.82 6.34 -8.54
CA GLY A 117 -7.15 6.53 -7.98
C GLY A 117 -7.24 6.40 -6.47
N SER A 118 -6.18 5.89 -5.83
CA SER A 118 -6.17 5.71 -4.39
C SER A 118 -6.25 7.04 -3.64
N ARG A 119 -7.36 7.27 -2.93
CA ARG A 119 -7.54 8.43 -2.03
C ARG A 119 -7.03 8.15 -0.61
N ARG A 120 -6.26 7.10 -0.41
CA ARG A 120 -5.80 6.67 0.92
C ARG A 120 -4.70 7.55 1.48
N ILE A 121 -3.97 8.26 0.61
CA ILE A 121 -2.93 9.19 1.00
C ILE A 121 -3.39 10.60 0.61
N SER A 122 -3.53 11.46 1.60
CA SER A 122 -3.80 12.88 1.39
C SER A 122 -2.53 13.61 0.95
N PRO A 123 -2.66 14.81 0.34
CA PRO A 123 -1.49 15.64 -0.01
C PRO A 123 -0.57 15.94 1.17
N GLY A 124 -1.15 16.20 2.35
CA GLY A 124 -0.39 16.46 3.58
C GLY A 124 0.43 15.25 4.02
N LEU A 125 -0.21 14.09 4.08
CA LEU A 125 0.47 12.83 4.44
C LEU A 125 1.55 12.49 3.39
N GLN A 126 1.29 12.67 2.10
CA GLN A 126 2.26 12.42 1.03
C GLN A 126 3.54 13.25 1.21
N ARG A 127 3.41 14.55 1.53
CA ARG A 127 4.57 15.41 1.81
C ARG A 127 5.37 14.89 2.99
N ILE A 128 4.70 14.52 4.08
CA ILE A 128 5.35 13.99 5.28
C ILE A 128 6.07 12.67 4.98
N LEU A 129 5.47 11.77 4.21
CA LEU A 129 6.09 10.50 3.80
C LEU A 129 7.39 10.75 3.04
N TRP A 130 7.39 11.67 2.07
CA TRP A 130 8.59 12.06 1.32
C TRP A 130 9.65 12.72 2.20
N GLU A 131 9.25 13.65 3.07
CA GLU A 131 10.15 14.30 3.99
C GLU A 131 10.84 13.30 4.93
N ARG A 132 10.07 12.35 5.48
CA ARG A 132 10.61 11.30 6.35
C ARG A 132 11.47 10.31 5.58
N HIS A 133 11.12 9.94 4.37
CA HIS A 133 11.95 9.11 3.50
C HIS A 133 13.37 9.71 3.33
N LEU A 134 13.46 11.01 3.15
CA LEU A 134 14.74 11.69 2.97
C LEU A 134 15.53 11.87 4.28
N ARG A 135 14.85 12.09 5.41
CA ARG A 135 15.48 12.50 6.67
C ARG A 135 15.61 11.39 7.71
N ASP A 136 14.81 10.33 7.62
CA ASP A 136 14.77 9.25 8.63
C ASP A 136 15.20 7.91 8.02
N PRO A 137 16.42 7.39 8.39
CA PRO A 137 16.92 6.13 7.83
C PRO A 137 16.03 4.91 8.10
N GLN A 138 15.40 4.82 9.28
CA GLN A 138 14.50 3.69 9.59
C GLN A 138 13.22 3.73 8.75
N PHE A 139 12.70 4.95 8.55
CA PHE A 139 11.55 5.16 7.69
C PHE A 139 11.88 4.78 6.23
N ARG A 140 13.04 5.21 5.75
CA ARG A 140 13.52 4.85 4.42
C ARG A 140 13.67 3.35 4.24
N GLU A 141 14.26 2.66 5.22
CA GLU A 141 14.42 1.20 5.18
C GLU A 141 13.07 0.48 5.10
N ALA A 142 12.10 0.89 5.93
CA ALA A 142 10.75 0.33 5.91
C ALA A 142 10.04 0.58 4.56
N ASN A 143 10.16 1.78 3.99
CA ASN A 143 9.57 2.11 2.69
C ASN A 143 10.22 1.31 1.57
N LEU A 144 11.54 1.22 1.53
CA LEU A 144 12.28 0.43 0.54
C LEU A 144 11.91 -1.04 0.56
N ALA A 145 11.63 -1.62 1.74
CA ALA A 145 11.16 -3.00 1.85
C ALA A 145 9.80 -3.20 1.15
N ILE A 146 8.90 -2.22 1.27
CA ILE A 146 7.59 -2.24 0.60
C ILE A 146 7.74 -2.07 -0.92
N GLU A 147 8.55 -1.12 -1.35
CA GLU A 147 8.86 -0.90 -2.78
C GLU A 147 9.47 -2.15 -3.42
N ASN A 148 10.41 -2.81 -2.74
CA ASN A 148 11.01 -4.06 -3.21
C ASN A 148 9.97 -5.18 -3.38
N ARG A 149 9.00 -5.27 -2.48
CA ARG A 149 7.89 -6.23 -2.59
C ARG A 149 7.02 -5.96 -3.83
N MET A 150 6.69 -4.70 -4.08
CA MET A 150 5.91 -4.31 -5.28
C MET A 150 6.67 -4.62 -6.57
N ARG A 151 7.96 -4.29 -6.63
CA ARG A 151 8.80 -4.63 -7.80
C ARG A 151 8.92 -6.13 -8.03
N ALA A 152 9.08 -6.92 -6.97
CA ALA A 152 9.10 -8.38 -7.09
C ALA A 152 7.78 -8.94 -7.66
N SER A 153 6.64 -8.33 -7.32
CA SER A 153 5.34 -8.70 -7.90
C SER A 153 5.24 -8.35 -9.38
N LEU A 154 5.78 -7.20 -9.80
CA LEU A 154 5.91 -6.85 -11.23
C LEU A 154 6.79 -7.84 -11.98
N GLU A 155 7.95 -8.21 -11.43
CA GLU A 155 8.84 -9.20 -12.04
C GLU A 155 8.16 -10.57 -12.20
N THR A 156 7.36 -10.99 -11.21
CA THR A 156 6.56 -12.22 -11.26
C THR A 156 5.51 -12.16 -12.37
N LEU A 157 4.77 -11.06 -12.46
CA LEU A 157 3.81 -10.82 -13.54
C LEU A 157 4.51 -10.84 -14.91
N PHE A 158 5.64 -10.13 -15.06
CA PHE A 158 6.38 -10.07 -16.33
C PHE A 158 6.93 -11.43 -16.73
N ALA A 159 7.32 -12.29 -15.77
CA ALA A 159 7.69 -13.67 -16.06
C ALA A 159 6.52 -14.44 -16.68
N ALA A 160 5.34 -14.38 -16.07
CA ALA A 160 4.15 -15.05 -16.57
C ALA A 160 3.68 -14.52 -17.93
N LEU A 161 3.73 -13.20 -18.15
CA LEU A 161 3.39 -12.61 -19.45
C LEU A 161 4.40 -13.01 -20.54
N ARG A 162 5.68 -13.16 -20.21
CA ARG A 162 6.70 -13.65 -21.13
C ARG A 162 6.45 -15.10 -21.55
N GLU A 163 6.13 -15.98 -20.60
CA GLU A 163 5.80 -17.39 -20.89
C GLU A 163 4.59 -17.53 -21.84
N ARG A 164 3.67 -16.57 -21.79
CA ARG A 164 2.50 -16.50 -22.69
C ARG A 164 2.78 -15.79 -24.02
N GLY A 165 3.99 -15.28 -24.23
CA GLY A 165 4.35 -14.54 -25.45
C GLY A 165 3.73 -13.12 -25.53
N VAL A 166 3.20 -12.61 -24.44
CA VAL A 166 2.55 -11.28 -24.36
C VAL A 166 3.57 -10.17 -24.07
N LEU A 167 4.67 -10.50 -23.37
CA LEU A 167 5.72 -9.54 -23.02
C LEU A 167 6.78 -9.46 -24.11
N ARG A 168 7.16 -8.24 -24.49
CA ARG A 168 8.32 -7.97 -25.36
C ARG A 168 9.62 -8.47 -24.71
N ASP A 169 10.66 -8.59 -25.54
CA ASP A 169 12.00 -8.95 -25.04
C ASP A 169 12.65 -7.76 -24.34
N VAL A 170 12.35 -7.60 -23.06
CA VAL A 170 12.88 -6.57 -22.16
C VAL A 170 13.54 -7.22 -20.95
N ASP A 171 14.55 -6.57 -20.38
CA ASP A 171 15.06 -6.94 -19.06
C ASP A 171 13.98 -6.71 -18.01
N ARG A 172 13.50 -7.79 -17.38
CA ARG A 172 12.35 -7.75 -16.46
C ARG A 172 12.65 -6.96 -15.20
N HIS A 173 13.87 -7.02 -14.69
CA HIS A 173 14.27 -6.29 -13.49
C HIS A 173 14.29 -4.78 -13.74
N ALA A 174 14.94 -4.36 -14.84
CA ALA A 174 14.95 -2.96 -15.25
C ALA A 174 13.55 -2.46 -15.61
N ALA A 175 12.73 -3.25 -16.30
CA ALA A 175 11.36 -2.89 -16.64
C ALA A 175 10.50 -2.72 -15.40
N ALA A 176 10.59 -3.62 -14.42
CA ALA A 176 9.86 -3.50 -13.15
C ALA A 176 10.25 -2.23 -12.39
N TYR A 177 11.54 -1.89 -12.36
CA TYR A 177 12.01 -0.64 -11.76
C TYR A 177 11.43 0.59 -12.47
N VAL A 178 11.53 0.65 -13.79
CA VAL A 178 11.07 1.80 -14.59
C VAL A 178 9.55 1.99 -14.46
N VAL A 179 8.78 0.90 -14.57
CA VAL A 179 7.32 0.95 -14.44
C VAL A 179 6.91 1.41 -13.04
N HIS A 180 7.49 0.80 -11.99
CA HIS A 180 7.20 1.18 -10.61
C HIS A 180 7.51 2.66 -10.35
N ALA A 181 8.73 3.10 -10.66
CA ALA A 181 9.16 4.48 -10.43
C ALA A 181 8.33 5.50 -11.22
N SER A 182 7.95 5.18 -12.46
CA SER A 182 7.12 6.05 -13.29
C SER A 182 5.71 6.23 -12.70
N VAL A 183 5.05 5.13 -12.37
CA VAL A 183 3.68 5.16 -11.84
C VAL A 183 3.64 5.80 -10.45
N GLU A 184 4.59 5.47 -9.57
CA GLU A 184 4.71 6.08 -8.24
C GLU A 184 4.89 7.59 -8.33
N TRP A 185 5.79 8.06 -9.21
CA TRP A 185 6.04 9.48 -9.38
C TRP A 185 4.83 10.23 -9.95
N ILE A 186 4.17 9.65 -10.97
CA ILE A 186 2.92 10.19 -11.53
C ILE A 186 1.86 10.31 -10.43
N ALA A 187 1.62 9.24 -9.67
CA ALA A 187 0.64 9.24 -8.59
C ALA A 187 0.97 10.30 -7.51
N THR A 188 2.24 10.40 -7.13
CA THR A 188 2.72 11.40 -6.17
C THR A 188 2.42 12.83 -6.64
N ARG A 189 2.74 13.17 -7.88
CA ARG A 189 2.49 14.52 -8.44
C ARG A 189 1.01 14.85 -8.52
N LEU A 190 0.18 13.89 -8.89
CA LEU A 190 -1.28 14.06 -8.91
C LEU A 190 -1.87 14.23 -7.50
N VAL A 191 -1.38 13.48 -6.51
CA VAL A 191 -1.82 13.63 -5.11
C VAL A 191 -1.41 14.99 -4.54
N LEU A 192 -0.20 15.46 -4.85
CA LEU A 192 0.29 16.77 -4.37
C LEU A 192 -0.41 17.96 -5.04
N GLY A 193 -1.19 17.74 -6.11
CA GLY A 193 -1.86 18.81 -6.86
C GLY A 193 -0.89 19.68 -7.63
N GLU A 194 0.30 19.19 -7.96
CA GLU A 194 1.35 19.93 -8.65
C GLU A 194 1.33 19.74 -10.18
N ALA A 195 0.38 18.95 -10.67
CA ALA A 195 0.22 18.66 -12.08
C ALA A 195 -0.95 19.48 -12.65
N ASP A 196 -0.67 20.32 -13.65
CA ASP A 196 -1.68 21.07 -14.42
C ASP A 196 -2.19 20.18 -15.58
N VAL A 197 -2.76 19.04 -15.23
CA VAL A 197 -3.25 18.03 -16.19
C VAL A 197 -4.49 17.34 -15.65
N VAL A 198 -5.34 16.89 -16.54
CA VAL A 198 -6.50 16.07 -16.19
C VAL A 198 -6.03 14.65 -15.85
N ARG A 199 -6.52 14.12 -14.74
CA ARG A 199 -6.11 12.80 -14.24
C ARG A 199 -6.33 11.69 -15.28
N GLU A 200 -7.49 11.70 -15.93
CA GLU A 200 -7.89 10.72 -16.94
C GLU A 200 -6.92 10.72 -18.12
N ASP A 201 -6.50 11.88 -18.58
CA ASP A 201 -5.53 12.01 -19.66
C ASP A 201 -4.15 11.46 -19.26
N VAL A 202 -3.76 11.67 -18.01
CA VAL A 202 -2.49 11.12 -17.48
C VAL A 202 -2.56 9.60 -17.38
N VAL A 203 -3.67 9.03 -16.91
CA VAL A 203 -3.87 7.57 -16.85
C VAL A 203 -3.80 6.96 -18.25
N GLU A 204 -4.47 7.57 -19.24
CA GLU A 204 -4.45 7.09 -20.62
C GLU A 204 -3.02 7.15 -21.21
N ALA A 205 -2.34 8.28 -21.08
CA ALA A 205 -0.96 8.44 -21.55
C ALA A 205 0.03 7.48 -20.88
N ALA A 206 -0.10 7.27 -19.58
CA ALA A 206 0.72 6.32 -18.84
C ALA A 206 0.42 4.87 -19.26
N THR A 207 -0.85 4.55 -19.52
CA THR A 207 -1.27 3.25 -20.06
C THR A 207 -0.64 2.99 -21.42
N ASP A 208 -0.72 3.93 -22.33
CA ASP A 208 -0.10 3.83 -23.66
C ASP A 208 1.41 3.68 -23.57
N MET A 209 2.06 4.48 -22.75
CA MET A 209 3.51 4.40 -22.56
C MET A 209 3.94 3.02 -22.07
N ILE A 210 3.30 2.51 -21.02
CA ILE A 210 3.65 1.24 -20.40
C ILE A 210 3.27 0.06 -21.31
N ALA A 211 2.10 0.09 -21.93
CA ALA A 211 1.66 -0.97 -22.85
C ALA A 211 2.62 -1.09 -24.05
N ARG A 212 2.97 0.02 -24.71
CA ARG A 212 3.93 0.01 -25.83
C ARG A 212 5.34 -0.40 -25.42
N PHE A 213 5.74 -0.12 -24.21
CA PHE A 213 7.03 -0.54 -23.68
C PHE A 213 7.09 -2.04 -23.40
N LEU A 214 6.01 -2.59 -22.81
CA LEU A 214 6.00 -3.94 -22.28
C LEU A 214 5.37 -4.98 -23.21
N LEU A 215 4.27 -4.64 -23.91
CA LEU A 215 3.46 -5.63 -24.60
C LEU A 215 3.94 -5.86 -26.02
N ALA A 216 3.95 -7.13 -26.45
CA ALA A 216 4.14 -7.52 -27.83
C ALA A 216 2.93 -7.09 -28.68
N ASP A 217 3.16 -6.87 -29.97
CA ASP A 217 2.12 -6.51 -30.95
C ASP A 217 1.18 -7.70 -31.20
#